data_855d572b760d166e2883824f18f3df2f
#
_entry.id   855d572b760d166e2883824f18f3df2f
#
_cell.length_a   1.000
_cell.length_b   1.000
_cell.length_c   1.000
_cell.angle_alpha   90.00
_cell.angle_beta   90.00
_cell.angle_gamma   90.00
#
_symmetry.space_group_name_H-M   'P 1'
#
loop_
_entity.id
_entity.type
_entity.pdbx_description
1 polymer ?
#
loop_
_entity_poly.entity_id
_entity_poly.type
_entity_poly.pdbx_seq_one_letter_code
_entity_poly.pdbx_strand_id
1 'polypeptide(L)'
;TALAQTQQMATSNPAEAASVKEATTKIEAKQKELEESQAMVDNLPAPSYQFYSRREIPGSEGYVAYESNINIIHDVSNIFPVALYFMAALVTFVTMGRFVEEERGKAGIFNALGYSNSRIIHKFVIYGLITSITGTTAGVITGHTLLPILIHNTYKSDLLLPAFELHFYLGLTLVAFLLGLLSAVLPAFAVAKKELWEKPSQLLLP
;
A
#
# COMPACT_ATOMS: atom_id res chain seq x y z
N THR A 1 -0.53 51.22 -55.37
CA THR A 1 -1.28 52.22 -56.19
C THR A 1 -1.81 53.38 -55.36
N ALA A 2 -2.23 53.19 -54.11
CA ALA A 2 -2.74 54.26 -53.23
C ALA A 2 -1.63 55.24 -52.79
N LEU A 3 -0.43 54.76 -52.50
CA LEU A 3 0.75 55.57 -52.12
C LEU A 3 1.23 56.49 -53.25
N ALA A 4 1.16 56.02 -54.49
CA ALA A 4 1.57 56.85 -55.67
C ALA A 4 0.57 57.98 -55.97
N GLN A 5 -0.74 57.75 -55.72
CA GLN A 5 -1.76 58.79 -55.85
C GLN A 5 -1.69 59.84 -54.74
N THR A 6 -1.33 59.48 -53.55
CA THR A 6 -1.18 60.42 -52.41
C THR A 6 0.08 61.29 -52.58
N GLN A 7 1.16 60.78 -53.20
CA GLN A 7 2.33 61.57 -53.53
C GLN A 7 2.10 62.60 -54.61
N GLN A 8 1.20 62.37 -55.60
CA GLN A 8 0.88 63.33 -56.60
C GLN A 8 0.00 64.49 -56.13
N MET A 9 -0.81 64.27 -55.09
CA MET A 9 -1.64 65.34 -54.49
C MET A 9 -0.84 66.26 -53.53
N ALA A 10 0.27 65.79 -53.01
CA ALA A 10 1.09 66.52 -52.02
C ALA A 10 1.93 67.67 -52.68
N THR A 11 1.93 67.81 -54.00
CA THR A 11 2.72 68.85 -54.69
C THR A 11 2.02 70.24 -54.73
N SER A 12 0.81 70.39 -54.26
CA SER A 12 0.03 71.60 -54.32
C SER A 12 -0.14 72.36 -52.99
N ASN A 13 0.31 71.84 -51.88
CA ASN A 13 0.16 72.54 -50.58
C ASN A 13 1.29 72.15 -49.60
N PRO A 14 2.16 73.08 -49.16
CA PRO A 14 3.36 72.76 -48.37
C PRO A 14 2.98 72.20 -46.93
N ALA A 15 1.79 72.49 -46.42
CA ALA A 15 1.36 71.95 -45.09
C ALA A 15 0.93 70.49 -45.20
N GLU A 16 0.35 70.06 -46.31
CA GLU A 16 -0.01 68.69 -46.57
C GLU A 16 1.18 67.78 -46.88
N ALA A 17 2.20 68.34 -47.53
CA ALA A 17 3.43 67.65 -47.81
C ALA A 17 4.24 67.31 -46.54
N ALA A 18 4.13 68.13 -45.50
CA ALA A 18 4.78 67.84 -44.20
C ALA A 18 4.05 66.75 -43.43
N SER A 19 2.73 66.75 -43.46
CA SER A 19 1.92 65.70 -42.80
C SER A 19 2.03 64.33 -43.48
N VAL A 20 2.13 64.34 -44.83
CA VAL A 20 2.35 63.09 -45.59
C VAL A 20 3.75 62.52 -45.34
N LYS A 21 4.78 63.39 -45.24
CA LYS A 21 6.13 62.91 -44.84
C LYS A 21 6.18 62.35 -43.47
N GLU A 22 5.50 62.95 -42.48
CA GLU A 22 5.45 62.46 -41.13
C GLU A 22 4.66 61.10 -41.02
N ALA A 23 3.59 60.98 -41.84
CA ALA A 23 2.83 59.70 -41.92
C ALA A 23 3.66 58.60 -42.58
N THR A 24 4.42 58.91 -43.66
CA THR A 24 5.30 57.95 -44.35
C THR A 24 6.43 57.48 -43.43
N THR A 25 7.05 58.34 -42.68
CA THR A 25 8.12 57.95 -41.73
C THR A 25 7.57 57.12 -40.59
N LYS A 26 6.34 57.40 -40.11
CA LYS A 26 5.67 56.54 -39.11
C LYS A 26 5.29 55.15 -39.65
N ILE A 27 4.88 55.09 -40.92
CA ILE A 27 4.57 53.82 -41.58
C ILE A 27 5.83 52.98 -41.77
N GLU A 28 6.95 53.62 -42.28
CA GLU A 28 8.22 52.93 -42.42
C GLU A 28 8.79 52.44 -41.10
N ALA A 29 8.69 53.23 -40.02
CA ALA A 29 9.11 52.81 -38.68
C ALA A 29 8.30 51.62 -38.20
N LYS A 30 6.95 51.64 -38.43
CA LYS A 30 6.09 50.52 -38.05
C LYS A 30 6.29 49.29 -38.92
N GLN A 31 6.60 49.47 -40.22
CA GLN A 31 6.95 48.33 -41.07
C GLN A 31 8.23 47.66 -40.62
N LYS A 32 9.24 48.45 -40.25
CA LYS A 32 10.50 47.91 -39.70
C LYS A 32 10.29 47.18 -38.39
N GLU A 33 9.48 47.73 -37.49
CA GLU A 33 9.11 47.07 -36.24
C GLU A 33 8.35 45.74 -36.47
N LEU A 34 7.50 45.72 -37.52
CA LEU A 34 6.77 44.51 -37.90
C LEU A 34 7.70 43.44 -38.50
N GLU A 35 8.66 43.84 -39.35
CA GLU A 35 9.66 42.95 -39.94
C GLU A 35 10.58 42.36 -38.85
N GLU A 36 11.01 43.18 -37.88
CA GLU A 36 11.81 42.73 -36.77
C GLU A 36 11.03 41.75 -35.89
N SER A 37 9.74 42.01 -35.65
CA SER A 37 8.88 41.12 -34.89
C SER A 37 8.59 39.80 -35.62
N GLN A 38 8.37 39.85 -36.95
CA GLN A 38 8.23 38.64 -37.76
C GLN A 38 9.51 37.81 -37.79
N ALA A 39 10.67 38.45 -37.97
CA ALA A 39 11.96 37.76 -37.92
C ALA A 39 12.22 37.09 -36.54
N MET A 40 11.74 37.72 -35.47
CA MET A 40 11.81 37.16 -34.13
C MET A 40 10.91 35.94 -33.98
N VAL A 41 9.70 35.96 -34.54
CA VAL A 41 8.74 34.83 -34.54
C VAL A 41 9.26 33.68 -35.42
N ASP A 42 9.81 33.99 -36.61
CA ASP A 42 10.34 32.99 -37.55
C ASP A 42 11.59 32.28 -37.01
N ASN A 43 12.36 32.97 -36.15
CA ASN A 43 13.51 32.39 -35.47
C ASN A 43 13.15 31.60 -34.18
N LEU A 44 11.89 31.58 -33.75
CA LEU A 44 11.48 30.77 -32.63
C LEU A 44 11.60 29.26 -32.97
N PRO A 45 12.33 28.48 -32.17
CA PRO A 45 12.39 27.03 -32.41
C PRO A 45 11.00 26.45 -32.35
N ALA A 46 10.66 25.51 -33.25
CA ALA A 46 9.40 24.81 -33.23
C ALA A 46 9.16 24.21 -31.84
N PRO A 47 7.96 24.36 -31.26
CA PRO A 47 7.68 23.84 -29.96
C PRO A 47 7.87 22.31 -29.95
N SER A 48 8.78 21.81 -29.12
CA SER A 48 8.95 20.37 -28.91
C SER A 48 8.08 19.94 -27.73
N TYR A 49 7.14 19.05 -27.99
CA TYR A 49 6.29 18.48 -26.97
C TYR A 49 6.95 17.19 -26.44
N GLN A 50 7.31 17.18 -25.16
CA GLN A 50 7.78 15.98 -24.49
C GLN A 50 6.67 15.48 -23.59
N PHE A 51 6.26 14.22 -23.77
CA PHE A 51 5.28 13.57 -22.93
C PHE A 51 6.02 12.78 -21.86
N TYR A 52 5.81 13.16 -20.61
CA TYR A 52 6.37 12.46 -19.47
C TYR A 52 5.30 11.64 -18.77
N SER A 53 5.60 10.41 -18.44
CA SER A 53 4.81 9.66 -17.47
C SER A 53 5.06 10.22 -16.06
N ARG A 54 4.19 9.88 -15.09
CA ARG A 54 4.38 10.34 -13.69
C ARG A 54 5.75 9.97 -13.10
N ARG A 55 6.38 8.92 -13.64
CA ARG A 55 7.70 8.46 -13.18
C ARG A 55 8.86 9.23 -13.78
N GLU A 56 8.65 9.87 -14.93
CA GLU A 56 9.73 10.48 -15.74
C GLU A 56 9.76 12.01 -15.63
N ILE A 57 8.76 12.63 -15.01
CA ILE A 57 8.74 14.08 -14.81
C ILE A 57 9.90 14.47 -13.89
N PRO A 58 10.71 15.47 -14.26
CA PRO A 58 11.72 16.03 -13.36
C PRO A 58 11.07 16.45 -12.02
N GLY A 59 11.58 15.93 -10.90
CA GLY A 59 10.97 16.13 -9.58
C GLY A 59 9.98 15.04 -9.15
N SER A 60 9.81 13.97 -9.93
CA SER A 60 8.95 12.83 -9.58
C SER A 60 9.57 11.87 -8.56
N GLU A 61 10.73 12.18 -8.00
CA GLU A 61 11.48 11.33 -7.07
C GLU A 61 10.61 10.89 -5.88
N GLY A 62 9.80 11.80 -5.34
CA GLY A 62 8.86 11.48 -4.25
C GLY A 62 7.78 10.48 -4.66
N TYR A 63 7.29 10.54 -5.89
CA TYR A 63 6.30 9.58 -6.40
C TYR A 63 6.92 8.19 -6.61
N VAL A 64 8.13 8.13 -7.16
CA VAL A 64 8.87 6.87 -7.35
C VAL A 64 9.19 6.23 -6.00
N ALA A 65 9.63 7.02 -5.04
CA ALA A 65 9.89 6.55 -3.67
C ALA A 65 8.62 6.02 -3.00
N TYR A 66 7.50 6.72 -3.13
CA TYR A 66 6.20 6.28 -2.59
C TYR A 66 5.76 4.94 -3.20
N GLU A 67 5.83 4.81 -4.54
CA GLU A 67 5.46 3.57 -5.24
C GLU A 67 6.39 2.41 -4.85
N SER A 68 7.69 2.66 -4.74
CA SER A 68 8.65 1.65 -4.28
C SER A 68 8.35 1.17 -2.85
N ASN A 69 8.05 2.09 -1.94
CA ASN A 69 7.70 1.75 -0.56
C ASN A 69 6.40 0.93 -0.48
N ILE A 70 5.38 1.26 -1.28
CA ILE A 70 4.14 0.47 -1.34
C ILE A 70 4.42 -0.95 -1.84
N ASN A 71 5.24 -1.12 -2.87
CA ASN A 71 5.57 -2.44 -3.40
C ASN A 71 6.32 -3.28 -2.36
N ILE A 72 7.28 -2.70 -1.64
CA ILE A 72 7.99 -3.39 -0.55
C ILE A 72 7.00 -3.82 0.55
N ILE A 73 6.12 -2.92 0.99
CA ILE A 73 5.10 -3.23 2.01
C ILE A 73 4.17 -4.35 1.53
N HIS A 74 3.76 -4.31 0.26
CA HIS A 74 2.91 -5.34 -0.35
C HIS A 74 3.60 -6.71 -0.35
N ASP A 75 4.86 -6.79 -0.78
CA ASP A 75 5.63 -8.03 -0.84
C ASP A 75 5.87 -8.62 0.56
N VAL A 76 6.25 -7.78 1.51
CA VAL A 76 6.40 -8.18 2.92
C VAL A 76 5.07 -8.66 3.50
N SER A 77 3.96 -7.97 3.19
CA SER A 77 2.62 -8.33 3.67
C SER A 77 2.14 -9.69 3.16
N ASN A 78 2.64 -10.17 2.03
CA ASN A 78 2.27 -11.48 1.50
C ASN A 78 3.10 -12.63 2.10
N ILE A 79 4.40 -12.42 2.30
CA ILE A 79 5.33 -13.49 2.72
C ILE A 79 5.39 -13.61 4.25
N PHE A 80 5.47 -12.47 4.93
CA PHE A 80 5.72 -12.43 6.37
C PHE A 80 4.63 -13.09 7.22
N PRO A 81 3.32 -12.89 6.97
CA PRO A 81 2.26 -13.57 7.71
C PRO A 81 2.30 -15.09 7.59
N VAL A 82 2.61 -15.62 6.40
CA VAL A 82 2.70 -17.07 6.19
C VAL A 82 3.80 -17.67 7.08
N ALA A 83 4.97 -17.05 7.13
CA ALA A 83 6.06 -17.49 7.99
C ALA A 83 5.68 -17.41 9.48
N LEU A 84 5.02 -16.33 9.90
CA LEU A 84 4.56 -16.17 11.29
C LEU A 84 3.51 -17.21 11.69
N TYR A 85 2.52 -17.49 10.83
CA TYR A 85 1.52 -18.54 11.11
C TYR A 85 2.14 -19.93 11.18
N PHE A 86 3.12 -20.22 10.31
CA PHE A 86 3.86 -21.47 10.38
C PHE A 86 4.64 -21.60 11.70
N MET A 87 5.31 -20.53 12.12
CA MET A 87 6.03 -20.49 13.40
C MET A 87 5.06 -20.65 14.59
N ALA A 88 3.91 -19.97 14.55
CA ALA A 88 2.86 -20.11 15.56
C ALA A 88 2.34 -21.55 15.64
N ALA A 89 2.13 -22.21 14.51
CA ALA A 89 1.72 -23.61 14.46
C ALA A 89 2.77 -24.54 15.08
N LEU A 90 4.06 -24.33 14.80
CA LEU A 90 5.15 -25.10 15.41
C LEU A 90 5.20 -24.92 16.93
N VAL A 91 5.12 -23.68 17.40
CA VAL A 91 5.11 -23.39 18.85
C VAL A 91 3.89 -24.04 19.50
N THR A 92 2.73 -23.95 18.88
CA THR A 92 1.51 -24.62 19.39
C THR A 92 1.67 -26.14 19.43
N PHE A 93 2.27 -26.72 18.38
CA PHE A 93 2.51 -28.15 18.33
C PHE A 93 3.38 -28.63 19.50
N VAL A 94 4.50 -27.93 19.74
CA VAL A 94 5.41 -28.27 20.85
C VAL A 94 4.76 -28.05 22.22
N THR A 95 4.07 -26.93 22.39
CA THR A 95 3.39 -26.59 23.66
C THR A 95 2.27 -27.57 23.99
N MET A 96 1.46 -27.90 22.97
CA MET A 96 0.39 -28.90 23.12
C MET A 96 0.93 -30.29 23.37
N GLY A 97 2.08 -30.67 22.78
CA GLY A 97 2.74 -31.93 23.08
C GLY A 97 3.02 -32.06 24.57
N ARG A 98 3.71 -31.08 25.13
CA ARG A 98 4.02 -31.04 26.56
C ARG A 98 2.74 -31.04 27.43
N PHE A 99 1.75 -30.23 27.07
CA PHE A 99 0.50 -30.14 27.85
C PHE A 99 -0.28 -31.46 27.86
N VAL A 100 -0.36 -32.14 26.70
CA VAL A 100 -1.02 -33.47 26.64
C VAL A 100 -0.23 -34.52 27.41
N GLU A 101 1.10 -34.49 27.33
CA GLU A 101 1.97 -35.40 28.07
C GLU A 101 1.85 -35.23 29.58
N GLU A 102 1.82 -33.99 30.09
CA GLU A 102 1.59 -33.69 31.50
C GLU A 102 0.21 -34.13 31.99
N GLU A 103 -0.81 -34.03 31.16
CA GLU A 103 -2.20 -34.44 31.49
C GLU A 103 -2.50 -35.91 31.14
N ARG A 104 -1.51 -36.67 30.61
CA ARG A 104 -1.67 -38.06 30.17
C ARG A 104 -2.19 -38.98 31.26
N GLY A 105 -1.65 -38.87 32.49
CA GLY A 105 -2.11 -39.66 33.63
C GLY A 105 -3.59 -39.43 33.99
N LYS A 106 -4.04 -38.16 33.97
CA LYS A 106 -5.44 -37.81 34.19
C LYS A 106 -6.33 -38.33 33.07
N ALA A 107 -5.86 -38.24 31.82
CA ALA A 107 -6.55 -38.79 30.65
C ALA A 107 -6.74 -40.31 30.78
N GLY A 108 -5.73 -41.04 31.27
CA GLY A 108 -5.79 -42.47 31.57
C GLY A 108 -6.86 -42.82 32.61
N ILE A 109 -6.94 -42.03 33.70
CA ILE A 109 -7.98 -42.18 34.72
C ILE A 109 -9.37 -41.98 34.13
N PHE A 110 -9.59 -40.92 33.33
CA PHE A 110 -10.88 -40.69 32.66
C PHE A 110 -11.26 -41.84 31.73
N ASN A 111 -10.28 -42.38 31.02
CA ASN A 111 -10.48 -43.51 30.14
C ASN A 111 -10.86 -44.78 30.91
N ALA A 112 -10.23 -45.04 32.08
CA ALA A 112 -10.58 -46.15 32.98
C ALA A 112 -12.00 -46.00 33.59
N LEU A 113 -12.48 -44.76 33.77
CA LEU A 113 -13.84 -44.44 34.19
C LEU A 113 -14.87 -44.53 33.04
N GLY A 114 -14.46 -44.95 31.83
CA GLY A 114 -15.35 -45.17 30.71
C GLY A 114 -15.56 -43.98 29.80
N TYR A 115 -14.78 -42.89 29.96
CA TYR A 115 -14.81 -41.78 29.01
C TYR A 115 -14.11 -42.17 27.69
N SER A 116 -14.74 -41.87 26.59
CA SER A 116 -14.14 -42.13 25.26
C SER A 116 -12.96 -41.18 24.98
N ASN A 117 -11.92 -41.64 24.29
CA ASN A 117 -10.78 -40.83 23.85
C ASN A 117 -11.20 -39.56 23.14
N SER A 118 -12.27 -39.60 22.34
CA SER A 118 -12.78 -38.44 21.65
C SER A 118 -13.20 -37.31 22.60
N ARG A 119 -13.84 -37.63 23.75
CA ARG A 119 -14.23 -36.62 24.75
C ARG A 119 -13.00 -36.00 25.42
N ILE A 120 -11.98 -36.80 25.66
CA ILE A 120 -10.72 -36.33 26.25
C ILE A 120 -10.00 -35.41 25.27
N ILE A 121 -9.93 -35.77 23.98
CA ILE A 121 -9.34 -34.94 22.92
C ILE A 121 -10.07 -33.59 22.81
N HIS A 122 -11.39 -33.55 22.91
CA HIS A 122 -12.15 -32.31 22.88
C HIS A 122 -11.72 -31.29 23.93
N LYS A 123 -11.27 -31.70 25.10
CA LYS A 123 -10.71 -30.81 26.13
C LYS A 123 -9.53 -30.00 25.58
N PHE A 124 -8.59 -30.67 24.91
CA PHE A 124 -7.40 -30.04 24.35
C PHE A 124 -7.73 -29.16 23.16
N VAL A 125 -8.67 -29.57 22.32
CA VAL A 125 -9.15 -28.78 21.18
C VAL A 125 -9.87 -27.52 21.68
N ILE A 126 -10.72 -27.60 22.71
CA ILE A 126 -11.36 -26.42 23.29
C ILE A 126 -10.32 -25.45 23.88
N TYR A 127 -9.29 -25.96 24.54
CA TYR A 127 -8.20 -25.13 25.05
C TYR A 127 -7.49 -24.38 23.91
N GLY A 128 -7.13 -25.08 22.84
CA GLY A 128 -6.53 -24.49 21.65
C GLY A 128 -7.44 -23.45 20.99
N LEU A 129 -8.75 -23.73 20.96
CA LEU A 129 -9.75 -22.81 20.40
C LEU A 129 -9.88 -21.52 21.22
N ILE A 130 -10.00 -21.62 22.54
CA ILE A 130 -10.07 -20.44 23.43
C ILE A 130 -8.80 -19.59 23.30
N THR A 131 -7.64 -20.23 23.36
CA THR A 131 -6.35 -19.55 23.23
C THR A 131 -6.21 -18.85 21.87
N SER A 132 -6.65 -19.51 20.79
CA SER A 132 -6.64 -18.95 19.45
C SER A 132 -7.58 -17.75 19.32
N ILE A 133 -8.81 -17.84 19.80
CA ILE A 133 -9.78 -16.73 19.74
C ILE A 133 -9.25 -15.53 20.49
N THR A 134 -8.76 -15.71 21.71
CA THR A 134 -8.22 -14.61 22.52
C THR A 134 -6.99 -13.98 21.87
N GLY A 135 -6.05 -14.80 21.42
CA GLY A 135 -4.83 -14.34 20.75
C GLY A 135 -5.11 -13.63 19.43
N THR A 136 -5.98 -14.19 18.59
CA THR A 136 -6.35 -13.59 17.30
C THR A 136 -7.12 -12.28 17.51
N THR A 137 -8.03 -12.22 18.47
CA THR A 137 -8.76 -10.98 18.79
C THR A 137 -7.79 -9.87 19.23
N ALA A 138 -6.88 -10.17 20.15
CA ALA A 138 -5.86 -9.23 20.56
C ALA A 138 -4.96 -8.79 19.38
N GLY A 139 -4.56 -9.75 18.55
CA GLY A 139 -3.75 -9.48 17.34
C GLY A 139 -4.47 -8.61 16.32
N VAL A 140 -5.77 -8.85 16.07
CA VAL A 140 -6.58 -8.04 15.15
C VAL A 140 -6.73 -6.61 15.68
N ILE A 141 -7.05 -6.43 16.96
CA ILE A 141 -7.16 -5.10 17.56
C ILE A 141 -5.83 -4.34 17.43
N THR A 142 -4.73 -4.97 17.82
CA THR A 142 -3.40 -4.38 17.75
C THR A 142 -2.99 -4.07 16.30
N GLY A 143 -3.22 -5.01 15.38
CA GLY A 143 -2.88 -4.87 13.97
C GLY A 143 -3.67 -3.77 13.25
N HIS A 144 -4.97 -3.59 13.57
CA HIS A 144 -5.78 -2.55 12.97
C HIS A 144 -5.56 -1.15 13.57
N THR A 145 -5.00 -1.05 14.77
CA THR A 145 -4.76 0.23 15.43
C THR A 145 -3.29 0.63 15.42
N LEU A 146 -2.43 -0.21 15.98
CA LEU A 146 -1.03 0.13 16.22
C LEU A 146 -0.20 0.20 14.92
N LEU A 147 -0.33 -0.79 14.03
CA LEU A 147 0.46 -0.84 12.81
C LEU A 147 0.20 0.34 11.86
N PRO A 148 -1.05 0.72 11.54
CA PRO A 148 -1.30 1.86 10.68
C PRO A 148 -0.79 3.18 11.28
N ILE A 149 -0.89 3.35 12.60
CA ILE A 149 -0.38 4.54 13.30
C ILE A 149 1.14 4.61 13.21
N LEU A 150 1.83 3.48 13.44
CA LEU A 150 3.30 3.42 13.34
C LEU A 150 3.77 3.72 11.92
N ILE A 151 3.16 3.10 10.90
CA ILE A 151 3.50 3.31 9.49
C ILE A 151 3.27 4.79 9.13
N HIS A 152 2.09 5.33 9.44
CA HIS A 152 1.79 6.72 9.14
C HIS A 152 2.80 7.69 9.79
N ASN A 153 3.14 7.50 11.06
CA ASN A 153 4.10 8.34 11.75
C ASN A 153 5.52 8.24 11.18
N THR A 154 5.92 7.06 10.71
CA THR A 154 7.24 6.85 10.10
C THR A 154 7.37 7.59 8.77
N TYR A 155 6.35 7.54 7.92
CA TYR A 155 6.40 8.14 6.58
C TYR A 155 5.91 9.59 6.51
N LYS A 156 5.27 10.11 7.56
CA LYS A 156 4.76 11.48 7.61
C LYS A 156 5.84 12.56 7.47
N SER A 157 7.09 12.27 7.87
CA SER A 157 8.21 13.20 7.76
C SER A 157 8.72 13.35 6.34
N ASP A 158 8.62 12.30 5.53
CA ASP A 158 9.26 12.22 4.22
C ASP A 158 8.26 12.38 3.07
N LEU A 159 6.98 12.17 3.33
CA LEU A 159 5.92 12.21 2.34
C LEU A 159 4.75 13.07 2.82
N LEU A 160 4.19 13.88 1.91
CA LEU A 160 2.92 14.57 2.12
C LEU A 160 1.77 13.56 2.06
N LEU A 161 1.50 12.91 3.20
CA LEU A 161 0.42 11.96 3.31
C LEU A 161 -0.91 12.66 3.58
N PRO A 162 -2.03 12.16 3.02
CA PRO A 162 -3.37 12.65 3.35
C PRO A 162 -3.70 12.40 4.83
N ALA A 163 -4.81 13.00 5.30
CA ALA A 163 -5.31 12.77 6.66
C ALA A 163 -5.46 11.27 6.95
N PHE A 164 -5.01 10.85 8.13
CA PHE A 164 -5.04 9.47 8.55
C PHE A 164 -6.48 9.03 8.86
N GLU A 165 -6.97 8.03 8.13
CA GLU A 165 -8.27 7.40 8.37
C GLU A 165 -8.08 5.91 8.66
N LEU A 166 -8.64 5.46 9.77
CA LEU A 166 -8.66 4.03 10.12
C LEU A 166 -9.76 3.32 9.36
N HIS A 167 -9.38 2.44 8.43
CA HIS A 167 -10.32 1.58 7.72
C HIS A 167 -10.27 0.15 8.27
N PHE A 168 -11.44 -0.39 8.61
CA PHE A 168 -11.56 -1.78 9.06
C PHE A 168 -11.93 -2.69 7.89
N TYR A 169 -11.02 -3.60 7.55
CA TYR A 169 -11.19 -4.57 6.45
C TYR A 169 -11.74 -5.90 6.98
N LEU A 170 -13.06 -6.07 6.95
CA LEU A 170 -13.74 -7.27 7.45
C LEU A 170 -13.24 -8.56 6.79
N GLY A 171 -13.01 -8.55 5.47
CA GLY A 171 -12.51 -9.71 4.74
C GLY A 171 -11.13 -10.18 5.22
N LEU A 172 -10.21 -9.23 5.41
CA LEU A 172 -8.88 -9.52 5.93
C LEU A 172 -8.94 -10.05 7.37
N THR A 173 -9.81 -9.48 8.19
CA THR A 173 -10.05 -9.92 9.57
C THR A 173 -10.56 -11.36 9.63
N LEU A 174 -11.52 -11.73 8.78
CA LEU A 174 -12.03 -13.09 8.69
C LEU A 174 -10.95 -14.10 8.29
N VAL A 175 -10.13 -13.75 7.29
CA VAL A 175 -8.99 -14.59 6.88
C VAL A 175 -8.00 -14.75 8.03
N ALA A 176 -7.66 -13.68 8.75
CA ALA A 176 -6.77 -13.73 9.90
C ALA A 176 -7.32 -14.63 11.02
N PHE A 177 -8.63 -14.55 11.32
CA PHE A 177 -9.29 -15.43 12.27
C PHE A 177 -9.24 -16.90 11.85
N LEU A 178 -9.52 -17.19 10.59
CA LEU A 178 -9.49 -18.54 10.05
C LEU A 178 -8.08 -19.14 10.13
N LEU A 179 -7.06 -18.39 9.71
CA LEU A 179 -5.67 -18.83 9.79
C LEU A 179 -5.21 -18.98 11.24
N GLY A 180 -5.60 -18.07 12.13
CA GLY A 180 -5.31 -18.17 13.57
C GLY A 180 -5.93 -19.41 14.20
N LEU A 181 -7.19 -19.71 13.89
CA LEU A 181 -7.86 -20.93 14.36
C LEU A 181 -7.17 -22.19 13.82
N LEU A 182 -6.87 -22.23 12.52
CA LEU A 182 -6.21 -23.39 11.92
C LEU A 182 -4.82 -23.63 12.53
N SER A 183 -4.02 -22.56 12.73
CA SER A 183 -2.67 -22.69 13.29
C SER A 183 -2.63 -23.21 14.72
N ALA A 184 -3.72 -23.06 15.49
CA ALA A 184 -3.81 -23.54 16.87
C ALA A 184 -4.59 -24.85 17.01
N VAL A 185 -5.74 -24.96 16.35
CA VAL A 185 -6.64 -26.11 16.51
C VAL A 185 -6.10 -27.36 15.82
N LEU A 186 -5.52 -27.23 14.62
CA LEU A 186 -4.96 -28.38 13.90
C LEU A 186 -3.81 -29.05 14.66
N PRO A 187 -2.77 -28.33 15.14
CA PRO A 187 -1.73 -28.95 15.94
C PRO A 187 -2.26 -29.54 17.26
N ALA A 188 -3.18 -28.83 17.95
CA ALA A 188 -3.76 -29.32 19.18
C ALA A 188 -4.49 -30.64 18.98
N PHE A 189 -5.31 -30.74 17.92
CA PHE A 189 -6.00 -31.98 17.58
C PHE A 189 -5.04 -33.09 17.17
N ALA A 190 -4.05 -32.79 16.33
CA ALA A 190 -3.09 -33.76 15.84
C ALA A 190 -2.26 -34.38 16.98
N VAL A 191 -1.78 -33.54 17.89
CA VAL A 191 -1.00 -33.98 19.05
C VAL A 191 -1.87 -34.77 20.01
N ALA A 192 -3.03 -34.23 20.39
CA ALA A 192 -3.93 -34.93 21.31
C ALA A 192 -4.38 -36.28 20.76
N LYS A 193 -4.66 -36.37 19.47
CA LYS A 193 -5.00 -37.63 18.80
C LYS A 193 -3.83 -38.61 18.83
N LYS A 194 -2.61 -38.16 18.53
CA LYS A 194 -1.42 -39.01 18.50
C LYS A 194 -1.13 -39.59 19.90
N GLU A 195 -1.07 -38.75 20.93
CA GLU A 195 -0.69 -39.12 22.28
C GLU A 195 -1.76 -39.94 23.01
N LEU A 196 -3.04 -39.68 22.76
CA LEU A 196 -4.15 -40.35 23.44
C LEU A 196 -4.71 -41.57 22.68
N TRP A 197 -4.19 -41.90 21.48
CA TRP A 197 -4.60 -43.09 20.73
C TRP A 197 -4.01 -44.40 21.29
N GLU A 198 -3.03 -44.31 22.20
CA GLU A 198 -2.43 -45.45 22.89
C GLU A 198 -3.42 -46.14 23.83
N LYS A 199 -3.16 -47.44 24.11
CA LYS A 199 -4.03 -48.23 25.01
C LYS A 199 -4.04 -47.63 26.40
N PRO A 200 -5.17 -47.70 27.17
CA PRO A 200 -5.26 -47.15 28.52
C PRO A 200 -4.20 -47.66 29.49
N SER A 201 -3.76 -48.90 29.32
CA SER A 201 -2.70 -49.50 30.15
C SER A 201 -1.33 -48.87 29.94
N GLN A 202 -1.06 -48.28 28.74
CA GLN A 202 0.18 -47.59 28.42
C GLN A 202 0.16 -46.12 28.87
N LEU A 203 -1.05 -45.53 28.96
CA LEU A 203 -1.24 -44.17 29.46
C LEU A 203 -0.98 -44.03 30.98
N LEU A 204 -1.02 -45.10 31.73
CA LEU A 204 -0.78 -45.13 33.17
C LEU A 204 0.63 -45.50 33.58
N LEU A 205 1.48 -45.88 32.62
CA LEU A 205 2.89 -46.11 32.85
C LEU A 205 3.67 -44.79 32.89
N PRO A 206 4.61 -44.61 33.85
CA PRO A 206 5.43 -43.39 33.93
C PRO A 206 6.36 -43.19 32.74
#